data_44db0f0875372aad823de7e753e4070a
#
_entry.id   44db0f0875372aad823de7e753e4070a
#
_cell.length_a   1.000
_cell.length_b   1.000
_cell.length_c   1.000
_cell.angle_alpha   90.00
_cell.angle_beta   90.00
_cell.angle_gamma   90.00
#
_symmetry.space_group_name_H-M   'P 1'
#
loop_
_entity.id
_entity.type
_entity.pdbx_description
1 polymer ?
#
loop_
_entity_poly.entity_id
_entity_poly.type
_entity_poly.pdbx_seq_one_letter_code
_entity_poly.pdbx_strand_id
1 'polypeptide(L)'
;MALKMLPFLSVPVGEWLKAEIVEPAGLSVTALADRLCVSRQALSSVLDGDARLSADMAIRFEKAVGVKADTLLRMQAARDRALARA
;
A
#
# COMPACT_ATOMS: atom_id res chain seq x y z
N MET A 1 -4.84 -24.79 -3.05
CA MET A 1 -4.77 -24.43 -2.89
C MET A 1 -5.04 -23.61 -2.70
N ALA A 2 -5.16 -23.84 -2.67
CA ALA A 2 -5.71 -23.06 -2.51
C ALA A 2 -5.37 -21.97 -2.04
N LEU A 3 -4.91 -21.99 -1.68
CA LEU A 3 -4.56 -20.98 -1.26
C LEU A 3 -3.98 -20.27 -2.20
N LYS A 4 -4.50 -20.22 -3.19
CA LYS A 4 -4.18 -19.51 -4.02
C LYS A 4 -3.94 -18.35 -3.31
N MET A 5 -2.93 -17.91 -3.11
CA MET A 5 -2.61 -16.83 -2.49
C MET A 5 -3.47 -15.75 -2.83
N LEU A 6 -4.05 -15.08 -1.95
CA LEU A 6 -4.75 -13.84 -2.21
C LEU A 6 -3.74 -12.87 -2.80
N PRO A 7 -4.15 -12.05 -3.79
CA PRO A 7 -3.19 -11.17 -4.47
C PRO A 7 -2.38 -10.29 -3.52
N PHE A 8 -2.99 -9.79 -2.45
CA PHE A 8 -2.28 -8.91 -1.54
C PHE A 8 -1.22 -9.63 -0.70
N LEU A 9 -1.19 -10.97 -0.73
CA LEU A 9 -0.17 -11.70 -0.01
C LEU A 9 1.08 -11.93 -0.83
N SER A 10 1.02 -11.74 -2.14
CA SER A 10 2.17 -11.98 -3.00
C SER A 10 3.10 -10.79 -3.14
N VAL A 11 2.65 -9.59 -2.79
CA VAL A 11 3.45 -8.38 -2.88
C VAL A 11 3.23 -7.51 -1.65
N PRO A 12 4.17 -6.63 -1.31
CA PRO A 12 3.94 -5.67 -0.23
C PRO A 12 2.71 -4.82 -0.52
N VAL A 13 2.04 -4.37 0.54
CA VAL A 13 0.80 -3.61 0.37
C VAL A 13 1.01 -2.33 -0.44
N GLY A 14 2.18 -1.73 -0.36
CA GLY A 14 2.48 -0.54 -1.15
C GLY A 14 2.47 -0.83 -2.65
N GLU A 15 3.01 -1.97 -3.06
CA GLU A 15 2.99 -2.37 -4.47
C GLU A 15 1.56 -2.67 -4.91
N TRP A 16 0.76 -3.26 -4.02
CA TRP A 16 -0.63 -3.49 -4.32
C TRP A 16 -1.37 -2.17 -4.54
N LEU A 17 -1.11 -1.17 -3.67
CA LEU A 17 -1.70 0.15 -3.82
C LEU A 17 -1.31 0.78 -5.15
N LYS A 18 -0.05 0.64 -5.53
CA LYS A 18 0.43 1.19 -6.79
C LYS A 18 -0.32 0.57 -7.97
N ALA A 19 -0.41 -0.75 -8.00
CA ALA A 19 -1.01 -1.46 -9.13
C ALA A 19 -2.52 -1.32 -9.19
N GLU A 20 -3.19 -1.32 -8.03
CA GLU A 20 -4.65 -1.38 -8.00
C GLU A 20 -5.33 -0.04 -7.85
N ILE A 21 -4.64 0.95 -7.32
CA ILE A 21 -5.24 2.25 -7.00
C ILE A 21 -4.57 3.38 -7.78
N VAL A 22 -3.26 3.49 -7.67
CA VAL A 22 -2.53 4.64 -8.21
C VAL A 22 -2.50 4.61 -9.75
N GLU A 23 -2.06 3.52 -10.31
CA GLU A 23 -1.93 3.40 -11.76
C GLU A 23 -3.28 3.43 -12.47
N PRO A 24 -4.30 2.68 -12.01
CA PRO A 24 -5.60 2.75 -12.66
C PRO A 24 -6.24 4.14 -12.60
N ALA A 25 -5.94 4.91 -11.56
CA ALA A 25 -6.47 6.26 -11.41
C ALA A 25 -5.70 7.29 -12.24
N GLY A 26 -4.60 6.88 -12.86
CA GLY A 26 -3.78 7.80 -13.65
C GLY A 26 -3.04 8.82 -12.83
N LEU A 27 -2.81 8.55 -11.55
CA LEU A 27 -2.13 9.49 -10.69
C LEU A 27 -0.61 9.36 -10.81
N SER A 28 0.07 10.49 -10.89
CA SER A 28 1.52 10.48 -10.80
C SER A 28 1.93 10.39 -9.33
N VAL A 29 3.12 9.87 -9.09
CA VAL A 29 3.65 9.79 -7.72
C VAL A 29 3.75 11.18 -7.11
N THR A 30 4.21 12.15 -7.91
CA THR A 30 4.34 13.53 -7.42
C THR A 30 2.99 14.12 -6.99
N ALA A 31 1.97 13.96 -7.82
CA ALA A 31 0.65 14.49 -7.50
C ALA A 31 0.07 13.81 -6.27
N LEU A 32 0.26 12.51 -6.16
CA LEU A 32 -0.25 11.77 -5.01
C LEU A 32 0.50 12.18 -3.72
N ALA A 33 1.81 12.35 -3.81
CA ALA A 33 2.60 12.78 -2.66
C ALA A 33 2.10 14.13 -2.15
N ASP A 34 1.78 15.04 -3.07
CA ASP A 34 1.22 16.34 -2.68
C ASP A 34 -0.10 16.16 -1.94
N ARG A 35 -0.97 15.30 -2.42
CA ARG A 35 -2.25 15.05 -1.76
C ARG A 35 -2.09 14.44 -0.39
N LEU A 36 -1.10 13.57 -0.25
CA LEU A 36 -0.83 12.91 1.03
C LEU A 36 -0.03 13.79 1.98
N CYS A 37 0.48 14.89 1.49
CA CYS A 37 1.34 15.80 2.27
C CYS A 37 2.58 15.09 2.78
N VAL A 38 3.20 14.30 1.92
CA VAL A 38 4.45 13.60 2.22
C VAL A 38 5.43 13.86 1.09
N SER A 39 6.71 13.56 1.32
CA SER A 39 7.70 13.72 0.27
C SER A 39 7.48 12.67 -0.81
N ARG A 40 7.85 13.02 -2.04
CA ARG A 40 7.77 12.08 -3.15
C ARG A 40 8.60 10.83 -2.86
N GLN A 41 9.77 11.01 -2.25
CA GLN A 41 10.65 9.89 -1.95
C GLN A 41 10.04 8.95 -0.92
N ALA A 42 9.41 9.49 0.13
CA ALA A 42 8.77 8.66 1.14
C ALA A 42 7.65 7.83 0.53
N LEU A 43 6.84 8.46 -0.33
CA LEU A 43 5.76 7.74 -0.99
C LEU A 43 6.30 6.68 -1.95
N SER A 44 7.32 7.04 -2.73
CA SER A 44 7.92 6.13 -3.69
C SER A 44 8.43 4.87 -3.00
N SER A 45 9.09 5.02 -1.86
CA SER A 45 9.62 3.89 -1.11
C SER A 45 8.51 2.93 -0.68
N VAL A 46 7.37 3.47 -0.26
CA VAL A 46 6.22 2.63 0.12
C VAL A 46 5.65 1.92 -1.11
N LEU A 47 5.46 2.65 -2.20
CA LEU A 47 4.87 2.08 -3.40
C LEU A 47 5.77 1.04 -4.06
N ASP A 48 7.07 1.17 -3.89
CA ASP A 48 8.02 0.21 -4.45
C ASP A 48 8.25 -0.99 -3.53
N GLY A 49 7.65 -0.97 -2.36
CA GLY A 49 7.78 -2.07 -1.42
C GLY A 49 9.04 -2.02 -0.57
N ASP A 50 9.81 -0.93 -0.66
CA ASP A 50 11.04 -0.78 0.11
C ASP A 50 10.80 -0.33 1.54
N ALA A 51 9.67 0.30 1.80
CA ALA A 51 9.30 0.75 3.13
C ALA A 51 7.92 0.20 3.49
N ARG A 52 7.74 -0.06 4.78
CA ARG A 52 6.44 -0.54 5.26
C ARG A 52 5.46 0.61 5.32
N LEU A 53 4.18 0.29 5.22
CA LEU A 53 3.11 1.26 5.35
C LEU A 53 2.86 1.50 6.85
N SER A 54 3.10 2.72 7.30
CA SER A 54 2.83 3.10 8.68
C SER A 54 1.35 3.42 8.85
N ALA A 55 0.89 3.45 10.10
CA ALA A 55 -0.49 3.84 10.39
C ALA A 55 -0.75 5.26 9.89
N ASP A 56 0.22 6.17 10.07
CA ASP A 56 0.08 7.54 9.60
C ASP A 56 -0.09 7.59 8.09
N MET A 57 0.74 6.87 7.36
CA MET A 57 0.66 6.85 5.90
C MET A 57 -0.66 6.21 5.44
N ALA A 58 -1.11 5.16 6.13
CA ALA A 58 -2.38 4.51 5.79
C ALA A 58 -3.55 5.48 5.94
N ILE A 59 -3.54 6.29 7.00
CA ILE A 59 -4.59 7.28 7.22
C ILE A 59 -4.54 8.36 6.14
N ARG A 60 -3.36 8.77 5.72
CA ARG A 60 -3.21 9.73 4.64
C ARG A 60 -3.77 9.18 3.33
N PHE A 61 -3.52 7.92 3.04
CA PHE A 61 -4.11 7.26 1.87
C PHE A 61 -5.63 7.24 1.97
N GLU A 62 -6.17 6.95 3.14
CA GLU A 62 -7.62 6.92 3.33
C GLU A 62 -8.23 8.28 2.98
N LYS A 63 -7.62 9.36 3.45
CA LYS A 63 -8.13 10.70 3.20
C LYS A 63 -7.98 11.12 1.75
N ALA A 64 -6.92 10.69 1.11
CA ALA A 64 -6.62 11.13 -0.26
C ALA A 64 -7.35 10.32 -1.33
N VAL A 65 -7.45 9.00 -1.14
CA VAL A 65 -7.99 8.13 -2.18
C VAL A 65 -9.16 7.27 -1.72
N GLY A 66 -9.53 7.35 -0.47
CA GLY A 66 -10.74 6.67 0.03
C GLY A 66 -10.56 5.22 0.40
N VAL A 67 -9.34 4.69 0.35
CA VAL A 67 -9.10 3.30 0.77
C VAL A 67 -8.95 3.29 2.28
N LYS A 68 -9.72 2.47 2.96
CA LYS A 68 -9.72 2.46 4.41
C LYS A 68 -8.37 2.06 4.99
N ALA A 69 -7.89 2.86 5.94
CA ALA A 69 -6.62 2.60 6.61
C ALA A 69 -6.60 1.23 7.25
N ASP A 70 -7.69 0.86 7.93
CA ASP A 70 -7.79 -0.45 8.58
C ASP A 70 -7.60 -1.59 7.60
N THR A 71 -8.19 -1.47 6.42
CA THR A 71 -8.05 -2.48 5.38
C THR A 71 -6.61 -2.64 4.96
N LEU A 72 -5.93 -1.51 4.71
CA LEU A 72 -4.53 -1.54 4.29
C LEU A 72 -3.64 -2.17 5.36
N LEU A 73 -3.86 -1.82 6.61
CA LEU A 73 -3.04 -2.34 7.69
C LEU A 73 -3.31 -3.81 7.96
N ARG A 74 -4.55 -4.27 7.77
CA ARG A 74 -4.88 -5.68 7.89
C ARG A 74 -4.22 -6.50 6.78
N MET A 75 -4.20 -5.96 5.57
CA MET A 75 -3.54 -6.62 4.45
C MET A 75 -2.05 -6.78 4.73
N GLN A 76 -1.43 -5.73 5.23
CA GLN A 76 -0.01 -5.77 5.57
C GLN A 76 0.27 -6.81 6.66
N ALA A 77 -0.55 -6.81 7.70
CA ALA A 77 -0.39 -7.78 8.79
C ALA A 77 -0.62 -9.21 8.32
N ALA A 78 -1.57 -9.43 7.44
CA ALA A 78 -1.85 -10.76 6.90
C ALA A 78 -0.65 -11.26 6.11
N ARG A 79 -0.04 -10.39 5.31
CA ARG A 79 1.14 -10.76 4.54
C ARG A 79 2.31 -11.06 5.48
N ASP A 80 2.50 -10.23 6.50
CA ASP A 80 3.57 -10.45 7.47
C ASP A 80 3.43 -11.82 8.13
N ARG A 81 2.21 -12.18 8.54
CA ARG A 81 1.96 -13.47 9.16
C ARG A 81 2.21 -14.62 8.18
N ALA A 82 1.77 -14.45 6.94
CA ALA A 82 1.96 -15.47 5.92
C ALA A 82 3.45 -15.72 5.68
N LEU A 83 4.24 -14.65 5.60
CA LEU A 83 5.68 -14.77 5.39
C LEU A 83 6.36 -15.41 6.60
N ALA A 84 5.92 -15.07 7.80
CA ALA A 84 6.51 -15.61 9.02
C ALA A 84 6.25 -17.11 9.17
N ARG A 85 5.15 -17.59 8.59
CA ARG A 85 4.80 -19.00 8.66
C ARG A 85 5.36 -19.83 7.52
N ALA A 86 5.92 -19.18 6.53
CA ALA A 86 6.41 -19.86 5.33
C ALA A 86 7.66 -20.71 5.60
#